data_c2c212ef616b3d5fcd6ee0b455a01219
#
_entry.id   c2c212ef616b3d5fcd6ee0b455a01219
#
_cell.length_a   1.000
_cell.length_b   1.000
_cell.length_c   1.000
_cell.angle_alpha   90.00
_cell.angle_beta   90.00
_cell.angle_gamma   90.00
#
_symmetry.space_group_name_H-M   'P 1'
#
loop_
_entity.id
_entity.type
_entity.pdbx_description
1 polymer ?
#
loop_
_entity_poly.entity_id
_entity_poly.type
_entity_poly.pdbx_seq_one_letter_code
_entity_poly.pdbx_strand_id
1 'polypeptide(L)'
;QMAKTIDKTHIQMRMLNTGKGPAVRALRAQADKVLYQQEMKRVIEDEDNLDIMQGMVDELIIEDNEVKGVRTNIGTEYRSKAVVVTTGTLLRGEIILGNMKSSSGPNHQLPSITLADNLRQLGFDVVRFKTGTPPRVNAKTIDYSKTEIQPGDDVGRAFSYETTEYILDQLPCWLTYTNGETHKVIDDNLHLSAMYSGMIKGTGPRYCPSIEDKFVRFNDKPR
;
A
#
# COMPACT_ATOMS: atom_id res chain seq x y z
N GLN A 1 -17.18 2.27 5.31
CA GLN A 1 -16.45 3.34 6.01
C GLN A 1 -15.25 3.86 5.21
N MET A 2 -14.45 3.00 4.55
CA MET A 2 -13.28 3.42 3.75
C MET A 2 -13.62 4.52 2.72
N ALA A 3 -14.76 4.40 2.03
CA ALA A 3 -15.22 5.41 1.09
C ALA A 3 -15.45 6.78 1.76
N LYS A 4 -16.14 6.81 2.90
CA LYS A 4 -16.37 8.03 3.66
C LYS A 4 -15.07 8.66 4.17
N THR A 5 -14.14 7.82 4.63
CA THR A 5 -12.85 8.31 5.13
C THR A 5 -12.01 8.93 4.02
N ILE A 6 -11.91 8.28 2.85
CA ILE A 6 -11.17 8.87 1.74
C ILE A 6 -11.81 10.14 1.19
N ASP A 7 -13.14 10.23 1.18
CA ASP A 7 -13.86 11.43 0.75
C ASP A 7 -13.54 12.65 1.63
N LYS A 8 -13.25 12.43 2.91
CA LYS A 8 -12.86 13.48 3.87
C LYS A 8 -11.37 13.82 3.86
N THR A 9 -10.51 12.94 3.35
CA THR A 9 -9.06 13.03 3.57
C THR A 9 -8.24 12.96 2.28
N HIS A 10 -8.88 13.00 1.12
CA HIS A 10 -8.13 13.06 -0.13
C HIS A 10 -7.55 14.45 -0.36
N ILE A 11 -6.39 14.47 -0.98
CA ILE A 11 -5.70 15.69 -1.42
C ILE A 11 -5.89 15.92 -2.92
N GLN A 12 -6.19 14.86 -3.67
CA GLN A 12 -6.55 14.94 -5.08
C GLN A 12 -7.49 13.80 -5.47
N MET A 13 -8.50 14.11 -6.27
CA MET A 13 -9.44 13.15 -6.84
C MET A 13 -9.48 13.29 -8.36
N ARG A 14 -9.44 12.16 -9.07
CA ARG A 14 -9.54 12.13 -10.54
C ARG A 14 -10.32 10.94 -11.05
N MET A 15 -11.10 11.16 -12.11
CA MET A 15 -11.70 10.08 -12.88
C MET A 15 -10.69 9.51 -13.87
N LEU A 16 -10.42 8.23 -13.77
CA LEU A 16 -9.54 7.50 -14.67
C LEU A 16 -10.32 6.87 -15.84
N ASN A 17 -9.57 6.54 -16.90
CA ASN A 17 -10.09 5.82 -18.08
C ASN A 17 -11.23 6.54 -18.80
N THR A 18 -11.30 7.86 -18.77
CA THR A 18 -12.37 8.66 -19.38
C THR A 18 -12.49 8.45 -20.87
N GLY A 19 -11.40 8.15 -21.57
CA GLY A 19 -11.38 7.87 -23.02
C GLY A 19 -11.72 6.42 -23.41
N LYS A 20 -11.97 5.52 -22.45
CA LYS A 20 -12.20 4.08 -22.72
C LYS A 20 -13.65 3.64 -22.58
N GLY A 21 -14.57 4.59 -22.43
CA GLY A 21 -16.00 4.32 -22.22
C GLY A 21 -16.39 4.23 -20.75
N PRO A 22 -17.70 4.34 -20.45
CA PRO A 22 -18.21 4.50 -19.10
C PRO A 22 -17.99 3.27 -18.20
N ALA A 23 -18.02 2.06 -18.76
CA ALA A 23 -17.93 0.82 -18.00
C ALA A 23 -16.58 0.61 -17.28
N VAL A 24 -15.52 1.29 -17.71
CA VAL A 24 -14.19 1.19 -17.13
C VAL A 24 -13.73 2.47 -16.42
N ARG A 25 -14.59 3.47 -16.34
CA ARG A 25 -14.30 4.68 -15.56
C ARG A 25 -14.26 4.34 -14.09
N ALA A 26 -13.25 4.86 -13.39
CA ALA A 26 -13.08 4.64 -11.96
C ALA A 26 -12.49 5.88 -11.30
N LEU A 27 -12.96 6.20 -10.12
CA LEU A 27 -12.35 7.24 -9.29
C LEU A 27 -11.02 6.77 -8.74
N ARG A 28 -10.06 7.68 -8.71
CA ARG A 28 -8.81 7.54 -8.00
C ARG A 28 -8.63 8.73 -7.08
N ALA A 29 -8.38 8.46 -5.80
CA ALA A 29 -8.00 9.47 -4.85
C ALA A 29 -6.55 9.28 -4.40
N GLN A 30 -5.86 10.40 -4.20
CA GLN A 30 -4.66 10.44 -3.38
C GLN A 30 -5.06 10.92 -2.00
N ALA A 31 -4.72 10.12 -0.96
CA ALA A 31 -5.03 10.46 0.41
C ALA A 31 -3.91 11.27 1.04
N ASP A 32 -4.24 12.20 1.92
CA ASP A 32 -3.35 12.54 3.00
C ASP A 32 -3.26 11.33 3.92
N LYS A 33 -2.08 10.72 3.95
CA LYS A 33 -1.88 9.46 4.67
C LYS A 33 -2.10 9.61 6.17
N VAL A 34 -1.72 10.75 6.74
CA VAL A 34 -1.83 11.02 8.18
C VAL A 34 -3.26 11.30 8.54
N LEU A 35 -3.93 12.18 7.80
CA LEU A 35 -5.35 12.49 8.02
C LEU A 35 -6.23 11.26 7.84
N TYR A 36 -5.97 10.42 6.81
CA TYR A 36 -6.72 9.18 6.60
C TYR A 36 -6.61 8.24 7.81
N GLN A 37 -5.39 8.06 8.34
CA GLN A 37 -5.16 7.22 9.51
C GLN A 37 -5.86 7.78 10.75
N GLN A 38 -5.79 9.08 10.98
CA GLN A 38 -6.44 9.73 12.11
C GLN A 38 -7.96 9.64 12.04
N GLU A 39 -8.55 9.93 10.87
CA GLU A 39 -10.00 9.84 10.69
C GLU A 39 -10.49 8.39 10.82
N MET A 40 -9.76 7.42 10.27
CA MET A 40 -10.13 6.01 10.43
C MET A 40 -10.04 5.57 11.89
N LYS A 41 -8.98 5.99 12.60
CA LYS A 41 -8.83 5.71 14.03
C LYS A 41 -10.01 6.27 14.83
N ARG A 42 -10.34 7.55 14.62
CA ARG A 42 -11.48 8.20 15.29
C ARG A 42 -12.78 7.44 15.07
N VAL A 43 -13.07 7.06 13.82
CA VAL A 43 -14.28 6.32 13.48
C VAL A 43 -14.35 4.94 14.17
N ILE A 44 -13.22 4.26 14.28
CA ILE A 44 -13.18 2.94 14.94
C ILE A 44 -13.33 3.09 16.46
N GLU A 45 -12.72 4.13 17.04
CA GLU A 45 -12.84 4.43 18.48
C GLU A 45 -14.25 4.87 18.90
N ASP A 46 -14.99 5.50 17.98
CA ASP A 46 -16.37 5.95 18.20
C ASP A 46 -17.40 4.81 17.97
N GLU A 47 -16.99 3.64 17.49
CA GLU A 47 -17.91 2.54 17.15
C GLU A 47 -18.27 1.72 18.39
N ASP A 48 -19.57 1.60 18.66
CA ASP A 48 -20.07 0.77 19.76
C ASP A 48 -19.71 -0.71 19.57
N ASN A 49 -19.40 -1.40 20.67
CA ASN A 49 -19.03 -2.81 20.70
C ASN A 49 -17.76 -3.19 19.92
N LEU A 50 -16.86 -2.23 19.75
CA LEU A 50 -15.55 -2.42 19.11
C LEU A 50 -14.44 -1.91 20.04
N ASP A 51 -13.62 -2.84 20.55
CA ASP A 51 -12.46 -2.50 21.36
C ASP A 51 -11.19 -2.52 20.50
N ILE A 52 -10.36 -1.48 20.61
CA ILE A 52 -9.06 -1.42 19.95
C ILE A 52 -7.98 -1.73 20.98
N MET A 53 -7.22 -2.78 20.71
CA MET A 53 -6.09 -3.19 21.55
C MET A 53 -4.79 -3.17 20.76
N GLN A 54 -3.76 -2.57 21.33
CA GLN A 54 -2.41 -2.62 20.77
C GLN A 54 -1.69 -3.87 21.29
N GLY A 55 -1.19 -4.69 20.36
CA GLY A 55 -0.42 -5.90 20.70
C GLY A 55 0.15 -6.57 19.47
N MET A 56 1.23 -7.32 19.67
CA MET A 56 1.82 -8.17 18.64
C MET A 56 1.22 -9.58 18.82
N VAL A 57 0.45 -10.02 17.85
CA VAL A 57 -0.10 -11.38 17.84
C VAL A 57 0.94 -12.35 17.30
N ASP A 58 1.23 -13.39 18.07
CA ASP A 58 2.20 -14.43 17.72
C ASP A 58 1.54 -15.70 17.21
N GLU A 59 0.35 -16.04 17.71
CA GLU A 59 -0.29 -17.31 17.33
C GLU A 59 -1.82 -17.27 17.40
N LEU A 60 -2.46 -18.15 16.65
CA LEU A 60 -3.85 -18.50 16.81
C LEU A 60 -3.97 -19.58 17.89
N ILE A 61 -4.95 -19.44 18.77
CA ILE A 61 -5.28 -20.48 19.76
C ILE A 61 -6.22 -21.45 19.08
N ILE A 62 -5.78 -22.70 18.92
CA ILE A 62 -6.56 -23.79 18.33
C ILE A 62 -6.81 -24.86 19.38
N GLU A 63 -8.06 -25.20 19.60
CA GLU A 63 -8.51 -26.28 20.51
C GLU A 63 -9.56 -27.13 19.75
N ASP A 64 -9.43 -28.42 19.76
CA ASP A 64 -10.33 -29.35 19.06
C ASP A 64 -10.56 -29.01 17.58
N ASN A 65 -9.51 -28.58 16.89
CA ASN A 65 -9.51 -28.12 15.48
C ASN A 65 -10.39 -26.89 15.21
N GLU A 66 -10.67 -26.11 16.22
CA GLU A 66 -11.41 -24.86 16.15
C GLU A 66 -10.55 -23.70 16.63
N VAL A 67 -10.67 -22.52 15.98
CA VAL A 67 -10.05 -21.30 16.49
C VAL A 67 -10.79 -20.82 17.74
N LYS A 68 -10.04 -20.54 18.80
CA LYS A 68 -10.57 -20.05 20.09
C LYS A 68 -10.06 -18.65 20.44
N GLY A 69 -9.26 -18.04 19.58
CA GLY A 69 -8.72 -16.69 19.78
C GLY A 69 -7.30 -16.52 19.31
N VAL A 70 -6.61 -15.55 19.89
CA VAL A 70 -5.22 -15.21 19.59
C VAL A 70 -4.40 -15.07 20.87
N ARG A 71 -3.09 -15.31 20.78
CA ARG A 71 -2.12 -15.04 21.84
C ARG A 71 -1.08 -14.05 21.38
N THR A 72 -0.79 -13.06 22.24
CA THR A 72 0.22 -12.05 21.96
C THR A 72 1.61 -12.51 22.40
N ASN A 73 2.64 -11.80 21.94
CA ASN A 73 4.03 -12.04 22.29
C ASN A 73 4.36 -11.89 23.79
N ILE A 74 3.48 -11.26 24.57
CA ILE A 74 3.60 -11.14 26.04
C ILE A 74 2.71 -12.14 26.78
N GLY A 75 2.09 -13.06 26.07
CA GLY A 75 1.28 -14.13 26.65
C GLY A 75 -0.18 -13.77 26.93
N THR A 76 -0.64 -12.56 26.59
CA THR A 76 -2.06 -12.19 26.72
C THR A 76 -2.89 -12.96 25.70
N GLU A 77 -3.98 -13.58 26.17
CA GLU A 77 -4.94 -14.27 25.31
C GLU A 77 -6.21 -13.46 25.15
N TYR A 78 -6.64 -13.33 23.90
CA TYR A 78 -7.95 -12.80 23.54
C TYR A 78 -8.80 -13.91 22.97
N ARG A 79 -9.81 -14.34 23.72
CA ARG A 79 -10.70 -15.45 23.35
C ARG A 79 -11.81 -14.95 22.43
N SER A 80 -12.06 -15.68 21.33
CA SER A 80 -13.10 -15.36 20.36
C SER A 80 -13.58 -16.59 19.61
N LYS A 81 -14.77 -16.50 19.01
CA LYS A 81 -15.35 -17.56 18.16
C LYS A 81 -14.81 -17.54 16.73
N ALA A 82 -14.22 -16.41 16.31
CA ALA A 82 -13.66 -16.22 14.98
C ALA A 82 -12.49 -15.23 15.02
N VAL A 83 -11.54 -15.38 14.13
CA VAL A 83 -10.41 -14.47 13.96
C VAL A 83 -10.32 -14.08 12.50
N VAL A 84 -10.23 -12.77 12.23
CA VAL A 84 -9.98 -12.22 10.88
C VAL A 84 -8.56 -11.70 10.82
N VAL A 85 -7.74 -12.27 9.95
CA VAL A 85 -6.33 -11.92 9.79
C VAL A 85 -6.17 -10.89 8.67
N THR A 86 -5.74 -9.67 9.02
CA THR A 86 -5.58 -8.53 8.08
C THR A 86 -4.22 -7.87 8.24
N THR A 87 -3.16 -8.67 8.15
CA THR A 87 -1.78 -8.30 8.52
C THR A 87 -1.10 -7.30 7.59
N GLY A 88 -1.75 -6.91 6.49
CA GLY A 88 -1.16 -5.97 5.52
C GLY A 88 0.20 -6.46 5.01
N THR A 89 1.24 -5.65 5.16
CA THR A 89 2.61 -5.97 4.75
C THR A 89 3.53 -6.30 5.94
N LEU A 90 2.96 -6.60 7.11
CA LEU A 90 3.71 -6.86 8.33
C LEU A 90 4.10 -8.33 8.50
N LEU A 91 3.31 -9.27 7.93
CA LEU A 91 3.52 -10.71 8.11
C LEU A 91 4.87 -11.12 7.50
N ARG A 92 5.86 -11.41 8.35
CA ARG A 92 7.27 -11.65 8.01
C ARG A 92 7.79 -10.62 6.99
N GLY A 93 7.46 -9.34 7.26
CA GLY A 93 7.80 -8.23 6.38
C GLY A 93 9.29 -8.03 6.21
N GLU A 94 9.71 -7.60 5.02
CA GLU A 94 11.09 -7.25 4.69
C GLU A 94 11.14 -5.99 3.84
N ILE A 95 12.04 -5.08 4.18
CA ILE A 95 12.37 -3.93 3.35
C ILE A 95 13.64 -4.26 2.58
N ILE A 96 13.60 -4.08 1.27
CA ILE A 96 14.74 -4.30 0.37
C ILE A 96 15.05 -2.98 -0.32
N LEU A 97 16.30 -2.54 -0.22
CA LEU A 97 16.79 -1.30 -0.83
C LEU A 97 18.16 -1.58 -1.49
N GLY A 98 18.20 -1.61 -2.79
CA GLY A 98 19.39 -2.04 -3.52
C GLY A 98 19.78 -3.46 -3.10
N ASN A 99 20.98 -3.60 -2.56
CA ASN A 99 21.53 -4.86 -2.04
C ASN A 99 21.32 -5.05 -0.52
N MET A 100 20.63 -4.13 0.13
CA MET A 100 20.34 -4.23 1.57
C MET A 100 18.97 -4.89 1.79
N LYS A 101 18.90 -5.74 2.80
CA LYS A 101 17.69 -6.41 3.24
C LYS A 101 17.56 -6.28 4.75
N SER A 102 16.40 -5.83 5.21
CA SER A 102 16.08 -5.66 6.62
C SER A 102 14.74 -6.29 6.93
N SER A 103 14.68 -7.07 8.01
CA SER A 103 13.44 -7.60 8.57
C SER A 103 12.65 -6.45 9.21
N SER A 104 11.58 -6.02 8.57
CA SER A 104 10.81 -4.85 8.99
C SER A 104 9.44 -4.84 8.32
N GLY A 105 8.45 -4.32 9.02
CA GLY A 105 7.21 -3.87 8.42
C GLY A 105 7.34 -2.45 7.83
N PRO A 106 6.26 -1.86 7.32
CA PRO A 106 6.24 -0.49 6.80
C PRO A 106 6.65 0.51 7.88
N ASN A 107 7.33 1.58 7.47
CA ASN A 107 7.81 2.64 8.37
C ASN A 107 8.69 2.12 9.54
N HIS A 108 9.48 1.08 9.29
CA HIS A 108 10.35 0.42 10.29
C HIS A 108 9.63 -0.16 11.51
N GLN A 109 8.34 -0.47 11.38
CA GLN A 109 7.60 -1.21 12.39
C GLN A 109 8.14 -2.66 12.51
N LEU A 110 7.94 -3.26 13.66
CA LEU A 110 8.31 -4.66 13.89
C LEU A 110 7.49 -5.58 12.99
N PRO A 111 8.10 -6.53 12.28
CA PRO A 111 7.40 -7.51 11.48
C PRO A 111 6.81 -8.61 12.35
N SER A 112 5.64 -9.10 12.00
CA SER A 112 5.02 -10.26 12.64
C SER A 112 5.61 -11.55 12.06
N ILE A 113 6.64 -12.08 12.69
CA ILE A 113 7.37 -13.28 12.24
C ILE A 113 6.71 -14.53 12.77
N THR A 114 6.49 -14.59 14.08
CA THR A 114 5.96 -15.77 14.78
C THR A 114 4.60 -16.16 14.27
N LEU A 115 3.70 -15.20 14.04
CA LEU A 115 2.39 -15.48 13.45
C LEU A 115 2.50 -16.09 12.05
N ALA A 116 3.47 -15.66 11.24
CA ALA A 116 3.67 -16.24 9.90
C ALA A 116 4.07 -17.71 9.98
N ASP A 117 4.92 -18.05 10.95
CA ASP A 117 5.35 -19.43 11.17
C ASP A 117 4.24 -20.28 11.79
N ASN A 118 3.46 -19.71 12.70
CA ASN A 118 2.28 -20.37 13.26
C ASN A 118 1.24 -20.70 12.17
N LEU A 119 0.95 -19.77 11.27
CA LEU A 119 0.02 -20.03 10.15
C LEU A 119 0.52 -21.18 9.25
N ARG A 120 1.82 -21.27 8.98
CA ARG A 120 2.40 -22.40 8.23
C ARG A 120 2.26 -23.72 8.97
N GLN A 121 2.54 -23.73 10.27
CA GLN A 121 2.39 -24.92 11.13
C GLN A 121 0.94 -25.42 11.17
N LEU A 122 -0.02 -24.49 11.08
CA LEU A 122 -1.45 -24.81 10.97
C LEU A 122 -1.88 -25.26 9.56
N GLY A 123 -0.94 -25.34 8.60
CA GLY A 123 -1.20 -25.86 7.26
C GLY A 123 -1.63 -24.81 6.23
N PHE A 124 -1.57 -23.52 6.54
CA PHE A 124 -1.84 -22.48 5.55
C PHE A 124 -0.68 -22.36 4.55
N ASP A 125 -1.01 -22.27 3.26
CA ASP A 125 -0.03 -21.96 2.22
C ASP A 125 0.30 -20.47 2.21
N VAL A 126 1.43 -20.12 2.83
CA VAL A 126 1.88 -18.74 2.97
C VAL A 126 2.99 -18.46 1.96
N VAL A 127 2.68 -17.63 0.98
CA VAL A 127 3.59 -17.22 -0.09
C VAL A 127 4.06 -15.79 0.09
N ARG A 128 5.21 -15.45 -0.52
CA ARG A 128 5.76 -14.10 -0.46
C ARG A 128 5.27 -13.27 -1.64
N PHE A 129 4.72 -12.09 -1.30
CA PHE A 129 4.46 -11.02 -2.26
C PHE A 129 5.44 -9.87 -2.12
N LYS A 130 5.68 -9.14 -3.20
CA LYS A 130 6.42 -7.88 -3.18
C LYS A 130 5.53 -6.73 -3.58
N THR A 131 5.78 -5.55 -3.02
CA THR A 131 5.24 -4.28 -3.52
C THR A 131 6.41 -3.32 -3.79
N GLY A 132 6.28 -2.48 -4.83
CA GLY A 132 7.24 -1.41 -5.09
C GLY A 132 6.82 -0.13 -4.37
N THR A 133 7.77 0.56 -3.75
CA THR A 133 7.54 1.89 -3.21
C THR A 133 8.21 2.90 -4.14
N PRO A 134 7.49 3.91 -4.64
CA PRO A 134 8.10 4.95 -5.45
C PRO A 134 9.11 5.76 -4.62
N PRO A 135 10.17 6.30 -5.25
CA PRO A 135 11.15 7.10 -4.56
C PRO A 135 10.50 8.35 -3.97
N ARG A 136 10.95 8.74 -2.78
CA ARG A 136 10.60 10.01 -2.18
C ARG A 136 11.71 11.00 -2.47
N VAL A 137 11.36 12.13 -3.06
CA VAL A 137 12.29 13.21 -3.41
C VAL A 137 12.02 14.44 -2.54
N ASN A 138 13.05 15.23 -2.29
CA ASN A 138 12.87 16.49 -1.59
C ASN A 138 12.19 17.50 -2.54
N ALA A 139 11.01 17.96 -2.19
CA ALA A 139 10.24 18.91 -2.99
C ALA A 139 11.00 20.21 -3.34
N LYS A 140 11.93 20.63 -2.47
CA LYS A 140 12.77 21.82 -2.73
C LYS A 140 13.80 21.63 -3.85
N THR A 141 14.05 20.39 -4.28
CA THR A 141 14.99 20.07 -5.36
C THR A 141 14.32 19.84 -6.71
N ILE A 142 12.99 19.94 -6.76
CA ILE A 142 12.22 19.73 -7.98
C ILE A 142 12.19 21.04 -8.79
N ASP A 143 12.60 20.95 -10.05
CA ASP A 143 12.42 22.02 -11.02
C ASP A 143 11.03 21.90 -11.66
N TYR A 144 10.06 22.56 -11.06
CA TYR A 144 8.67 22.52 -11.51
C TYR A 144 8.48 23.13 -12.90
N SER A 145 9.41 23.97 -13.38
CA SER A 145 9.34 24.55 -14.73
C SER A 145 9.50 23.51 -15.84
N LYS A 146 10.06 22.34 -15.51
CA LYS A 146 10.26 21.20 -16.42
C LYS A 146 9.16 20.13 -16.29
N THR A 147 8.10 20.43 -15.58
CA THR A 147 7.01 19.51 -15.34
C THR A 147 5.69 20.09 -15.83
N GLU A 148 4.74 19.23 -16.12
CA GLU A 148 3.38 19.59 -16.50
C GLU A 148 2.46 19.48 -15.29
N ILE A 149 1.74 20.56 -14.99
CA ILE A 149 0.78 20.54 -13.87
C ILE A 149 -0.40 19.63 -14.20
N GLN A 150 -0.75 18.77 -13.26
CA GLN A 150 -1.91 17.87 -13.35
C GLN A 150 -2.84 18.11 -12.15
N PRO A 151 -3.86 18.96 -12.29
CA PRO A 151 -4.83 19.23 -11.24
C PRO A 151 -5.73 18.02 -10.98
N GLY A 152 -6.45 18.03 -9.86
CA GLY A 152 -7.60 17.17 -9.65
C GLY A 152 -8.75 17.52 -10.61
N ASP A 153 -9.82 16.70 -10.58
CA ASP A 153 -11.05 17.05 -11.30
C ASP A 153 -11.68 18.30 -10.66
N ASP A 154 -12.19 19.19 -11.47
CA ASP A 154 -12.88 20.41 -11.05
C ASP A 154 -14.34 20.17 -10.63
N VAL A 155 -14.83 18.95 -10.84
CA VAL A 155 -16.16 18.50 -10.44
C VAL A 155 -16.08 17.72 -9.15
N GLY A 156 -16.86 18.11 -8.13
CA GLY A 156 -16.99 17.36 -6.89
C GLY A 156 -17.42 15.92 -7.11
N ARG A 157 -16.64 14.98 -6.63
CA ARG A 157 -16.88 13.55 -6.70
C ARG A 157 -16.60 12.89 -5.38
N ALA A 158 -17.25 11.77 -5.12
CA ALA A 158 -17.05 10.99 -3.92
C ALA A 158 -17.10 9.49 -4.21
N PHE A 159 -16.49 8.70 -3.35
CA PHE A 159 -16.61 7.24 -3.36
C PHE A 159 -17.87 6.75 -2.65
N SER A 160 -18.34 7.50 -1.65
CA SER A 160 -19.56 7.18 -0.92
C SER A 160 -20.76 7.94 -1.49
N TYR A 161 -21.86 7.24 -1.69
CA TYR A 161 -23.14 7.88 -2.04
C TYR A 161 -23.73 8.73 -0.91
N GLU A 162 -23.21 8.59 0.31
CA GLU A 162 -23.65 9.37 1.47
C GLU A 162 -22.85 10.67 1.65
N THR A 163 -21.80 10.88 0.86
CA THR A 163 -21.00 12.10 0.91
C THR A 163 -21.72 13.24 0.22
N THR A 164 -21.97 14.32 0.95
CA THR A 164 -22.67 15.53 0.47
C THR A 164 -21.76 16.73 0.32
N GLU A 165 -20.59 16.70 0.95
CA GLU A 165 -19.58 17.77 0.90
C GLU A 165 -18.35 17.30 0.13
N TYR A 166 -17.88 18.13 -0.79
CA TYR A 166 -16.75 17.79 -1.68
C TYR A 166 -15.56 18.71 -1.44
N ILE A 167 -14.36 18.14 -1.38
CA ILE A 167 -13.11 18.90 -1.34
C ILE A 167 -12.80 19.37 -2.77
N LEU A 168 -12.89 20.66 -3.01
CA LEU A 168 -12.60 21.28 -4.31
C LEU A 168 -11.21 21.93 -4.34
N ASP A 169 -10.71 22.39 -3.19
CA ASP A 169 -9.33 22.92 -3.07
C ASP A 169 -8.33 21.77 -3.00
N GLN A 170 -7.96 21.26 -4.17
CA GLN A 170 -7.13 20.07 -4.32
C GLN A 170 -5.68 20.43 -4.65
N LEU A 171 -4.76 19.63 -4.13
CA LEU A 171 -3.34 19.77 -4.48
C LEU A 171 -3.07 19.17 -5.86
N PRO A 172 -2.39 19.89 -6.76
CA PRO A 172 -2.02 19.34 -8.06
C PRO A 172 -0.88 18.32 -7.91
N CYS A 173 -0.81 17.39 -8.86
CA CYS A 173 0.40 16.63 -9.16
C CYS A 173 1.15 17.29 -10.31
N TRP A 174 2.40 16.88 -10.51
CA TRP A 174 3.22 17.31 -11.64
C TRP A 174 3.69 16.09 -12.42
N LEU A 175 3.50 16.14 -13.73
CA LEU A 175 3.92 15.07 -14.62
C LEU A 175 5.33 15.35 -15.14
N THR A 176 6.13 14.31 -15.16
CA THR A 176 7.39 14.26 -15.89
C THR A 176 7.49 12.91 -16.60
N TYR A 177 8.34 12.84 -17.59
CA TYR A 177 8.50 11.64 -18.40
C TYR A 177 9.94 11.16 -18.38
N THR A 178 10.12 9.85 -18.49
CA THR A 178 11.44 9.28 -18.74
C THR A 178 11.90 9.62 -20.17
N ASN A 179 13.19 9.72 -20.37
CA ASN A 179 13.83 9.96 -21.65
C ASN A 179 14.91 8.89 -21.94
N GLY A 180 15.62 9.01 -23.05
CA GLY A 180 16.66 8.06 -23.43
C GLY A 180 17.80 7.94 -22.40
N GLU A 181 18.18 9.03 -21.73
CA GLU A 181 19.20 9.01 -20.68
C GLU A 181 18.69 8.27 -19.44
N THR A 182 17.44 8.52 -19.06
CA THR A 182 16.78 7.77 -17.97
C THR A 182 16.75 6.27 -18.27
N HIS A 183 16.40 5.90 -19.50
CA HIS A 183 16.36 4.51 -19.94
C HIS A 183 17.74 3.87 -19.91
N LYS A 184 18.77 4.60 -20.36
CA LYS A 184 20.16 4.13 -20.31
C LYS A 184 20.62 3.87 -18.87
N VAL A 185 20.32 4.77 -17.94
CA VAL A 185 20.65 4.58 -16.53
C VAL A 185 19.98 3.34 -15.95
N ILE A 186 18.71 3.09 -16.31
CA ILE A 186 17.99 1.89 -15.84
C ILE A 186 18.63 0.63 -16.42
N ASP A 187 18.93 0.62 -17.71
CA ASP A 187 19.49 -0.53 -18.41
C ASP A 187 20.89 -0.89 -17.89
N ASP A 188 21.77 0.10 -17.78
CA ASP A 188 23.13 -0.06 -17.27
C ASP A 188 23.13 -0.64 -15.83
N ASN A 189 22.10 -0.36 -15.03
CA ASN A 189 21.99 -0.76 -13.62
C ASN A 189 20.92 -1.81 -13.32
N LEU A 190 20.30 -2.41 -14.33
CA LEU A 190 19.24 -3.39 -14.16
C LEU A 190 19.67 -4.57 -13.28
N HIS A 191 20.93 -5.01 -13.41
CA HIS A 191 21.53 -6.08 -12.62
C HIS A 191 21.64 -5.75 -11.12
N LEU A 192 21.60 -4.48 -10.73
CA LEU A 192 21.60 -4.01 -9.34
C LEU A 192 20.17 -3.89 -8.76
N SER A 193 19.16 -3.98 -9.61
CA SER A 193 17.77 -3.94 -9.15
C SER A 193 17.45 -5.14 -8.26
N ALA A 194 16.80 -4.91 -7.12
CA ALA A 194 16.39 -5.96 -6.21
C ALA A 194 15.51 -7.02 -6.87
N MET A 195 14.77 -6.65 -7.92
CA MET A 195 13.95 -7.57 -8.71
C MET A 195 14.78 -8.47 -9.63
N TYR A 196 15.78 -7.91 -10.30
CA TYR A 196 16.53 -8.59 -11.35
C TYR A 196 17.84 -9.22 -10.84
N SER A 197 18.31 -8.82 -9.67
CA SER A 197 19.44 -9.47 -8.99
C SER A 197 19.09 -10.82 -8.33
N GLY A 198 17.81 -11.20 -8.29
CA GLY A 198 17.33 -12.39 -7.59
C GLY A 198 17.19 -12.25 -6.08
N MET A 199 17.37 -11.05 -5.53
CA MET A 199 17.21 -10.79 -4.10
C MET A 199 15.76 -10.93 -3.65
N ILE A 200 14.81 -10.51 -4.48
CA ILE A 200 13.38 -10.68 -4.24
C ILE A 200 12.95 -12.04 -4.78
N LYS A 201 12.64 -12.96 -3.87
CA LYS A 201 12.05 -14.26 -4.18
C LYS A 201 10.55 -14.18 -3.94
N GLY A 202 9.78 -13.83 -4.95
CA GLY A 202 8.34 -13.72 -4.84
C GLY A 202 7.72 -13.04 -6.05
N THR A 203 6.44 -13.28 -6.25
CA THR A 203 5.69 -12.67 -7.34
C THR A 203 5.06 -11.36 -6.87
N GLY A 204 5.26 -10.29 -7.63
CA GLY A 204 4.53 -9.05 -7.37
C GLY A 204 3.04 -9.19 -7.68
N PRO A 205 2.15 -8.46 -7.01
CA PRO A 205 0.77 -8.35 -7.42
C PRO A 205 0.71 -7.87 -8.86
N ARG A 206 -0.23 -8.39 -9.65
CA ARG A 206 -0.34 -8.12 -11.09
C ARG A 206 -0.31 -6.62 -11.46
N TYR A 207 -0.76 -5.76 -10.56
CA TYR A 207 -0.93 -4.33 -10.80
C TYR A 207 0.09 -3.44 -10.06
N CYS A 208 1.19 -4.02 -9.57
CA CYS A 208 2.27 -3.28 -8.94
C CYS A 208 3.62 -3.51 -9.64
N PRO A 209 3.74 -3.20 -10.95
CA PRO A 209 5.02 -3.30 -11.64
C PRO A 209 5.94 -2.15 -11.19
N SER A 210 7.20 -2.45 -10.96
CA SER A 210 8.24 -1.46 -10.73
C SER A 210 8.58 -0.70 -12.03
N ILE A 211 9.39 0.36 -11.94
CA ILE A 211 9.84 1.08 -13.14
C ILE A 211 10.67 0.16 -14.04
N GLU A 212 11.48 -0.72 -13.45
CA GLU A 212 12.30 -1.69 -14.18
C GLU A 212 11.42 -2.69 -14.94
N ASP A 213 10.35 -3.20 -14.32
CA ASP A 213 9.38 -4.08 -14.98
C ASP A 213 8.74 -3.39 -16.19
N LYS A 214 8.41 -2.11 -16.05
CA LYS A 214 7.82 -1.33 -17.14
C LYS A 214 8.84 -1.08 -18.24
N PHE A 215 10.08 -0.80 -17.88
CA PHE A 215 11.17 -0.61 -18.83
C PHE A 215 11.43 -1.88 -19.64
N VAL A 216 11.60 -3.01 -18.99
CA VAL A 216 11.87 -4.30 -19.65
C VAL A 216 10.70 -4.73 -20.55
N ARG A 217 9.46 -4.48 -20.16
CA ARG A 217 8.27 -4.89 -20.94
C ARG A 217 7.89 -3.91 -22.04
N PHE A 218 8.25 -2.65 -21.94
CA PHE A 218 7.78 -1.58 -22.80
C PHE A 218 8.90 -0.53 -23.00
N ASN A 219 10.05 -0.96 -23.42
CA ASN A 219 11.26 -0.13 -23.58
C ASN A 219 11.14 0.98 -24.63
N ASP A 220 10.16 0.87 -25.51
CA ASP A 220 9.88 1.77 -26.62
C ASP A 220 9.06 3.03 -26.24
N LYS A 221 8.58 3.11 -25.00
CA LYS A 221 7.65 4.18 -24.56
C LYS A 221 8.18 4.96 -23.37
N PRO A 222 8.11 6.31 -23.42
CA PRO A 222 8.33 7.14 -22.22
C PRO A 222 7.33 6.79 -21.10
N ARG A 223 7.76 6.98 -19.87
CA ARG A 223 6.97 6.68 -18.67
C ARG A 223 6.93 7.86 -17.73
#